data_eaa0269a59156f186b23e34e519e3e84
#
_entry.id   eaa0269a59156f186b23e34e519e3e84
#
_cell.length_a   1.000
_cell.length_b   1.000
_cell.length_c   1.000
_cell.angle_alpha   90.00
_cell.angle_beta   90.00
_cell.angle_gamma   90.00
#
_symmetry.space_group_name_H-M   'P 1'
#
loop_
_entity.id
_entity.type
_entity.pdbx_description
1 polymer ?
#
loop_
_entity_poly.entity_id
_entity_poly.type
_entity_poly.pdbx_seq_one_letter_code
_entity_poly.pdbx_strand_id
1 'polypeptide(L)'
;MKLNNFKYEHPRWVSETFSGGVKLQIEALKDRPAFLGIETRLSPDNDFVCMKRVMVSNAHPVIVTIDKYAEGQEFRVSLPYIDYIIEVSQIASMATSAAVQAVSDRVKDLEEGNEPMVLSVDTNTGNLIQSGVSSGKFGVDYDSGYLTFTPN
;
A
#
# COMPACT_ATOMS: atom_id res chain seq x y z
N MET A 1 2.76 -18.14 -1.39
CA MET A 1 2.36 -19.05 -2.49
C MET A 1 3.63 -19.64 -3.11
N LYS A 2 3.64 -20.93 -3.43
CA LYS A 2 4.74 -21.53 -4.20
C LYS A 2 4.34 -21.58 -5.68
N LEU A 3 5.26 -21.19 -6.55
CA LEU A 3 5.06 -21.35 -8.00
C LEU A 3 5.38 -22.81 -8.36
N ASN A 4 4.35 -23.58 -8.69
CA ASN A 4 4.49 -25.01 -9.00
C ASN A 4 4.13 -25.37 -10.44
N ASN A 5 3.44 -24.47 -11.15
CA ASN A 5 2.94 -24.72 -12.50
C ASN A 5 3.85 -24.06 -13.53
N PHE A 6 4.87 -24.81 -13.97
CA PHE A 6 5.75 -24.35 -15.04
C PHE A 6 5.37 -25.01 -16.36
N LYS A 7 5.26 -24.20 -17.41
CA LYS A 7 5.06 -24.65 -18.79
C LYS A 7 6.36 -24.47 -19.58
N TYR A 8 6.63 -25.43 -20.48
CA TYR A 8 7.75 -25.30 -21.38
C TYR A 8 7.38 -24.42 -22.57
N GLU A 9 8.04 -23.30 -22.70
CA GLU A 9 7.99 -22.38 -23.85
C GLU A 9 9.42 -22.27 -24.41
N HIS A 10 9.71 -23.09 -25.45
CA HIS A 10 11.08 -23.21 -25.98
C HIS A 10 11.80 -21.87 -26.09
N PRO A 11 13.03 -21.72 -25.58
CA PRO A 11 13.90 -22.74 -24.95
C PRO A 11 13.86 -22.75 -23.41
N ARG A 12 12.82 -22.24 -22.79
CA ARG A 12 12.72 -22.01 -21.33
C ARG A 12 11.44 -22.55 -20.72
N TRP A 13 11.46 -22.68 -19.40
CA TRP A 13 10.27 -22.93 -18.60
C TRP A 13 9.74 -21.61 -18.05
N VAL A 14 8.44 -21.43 -18.08
CA VAL A 14 7.79 -20.22 -17.55
C VAL A 14 6.78 -20.59 -16.48
N SER A 15 6.72 -19.79 -15.42
CA SER A 15 5.74 -19.97 -14.34
C SER A 15 4.34 -19.51 -14.75
N GLU A 16 3.37 -19.83 -13.93
CA GLU A 16 2.11 -19.10 -13.90
C GLU A 16 2.34 -17.61 -13.66
N THR A 17 1.37 -16.77 -14.04
CA THR A 17 1.43 -15.33 -13.86
C THR A 17 1.01 -14.93 -12.44
N PHE A 18 1.58 -13.84 -11.95
CA PHE A 18 1.20 -13.20 -10.70
C PHE A 18 1.21 -11.68 -10.88
N SER A 19 0.53 -10.96 -10.00
CA SER A 19 0.39 -9.51 -10.05
C SER A 19 0.54 -8.88 -8.66
N GLY A 20 0.70 -7.55 -8.63
CA GLY A 20 0.84 -6.77 -7.41
C GLY A 20 2.25 -6.73 -6.85
N GLY A 21 2.41 -6.06 -5.71
CA GLY A 21 3.68 -6.01 -4.99
C GLY A 21 4.02 -7.36 -4.39
N VAL A 22 5.15 -7.93 -4.77
CA VAL A 22 5.55 -9.26 -4.33
C VAL A 22 7.02 -9.32 -3.96
N LYS A 23 7.31 -10.21 -3.02
CA LYS A 23 8.65 -10.65 -2.68
C LYS A 23 8.80 -12.09 -3.18
N LEU A 24 9.76 -12.30 -4.07
CA LEU A 24 10.13 -13.60 -4.58
C LEU A 24 11.33 -14.11 -3.77
N GLN A 25 11.21 -15.29 -3.20
CA GLN A 25 12.33 -16.03 -2.65
C GLN A 25 12.61 -17.19 -3.58
N ILE A 26 13.83 -17.23 -4.13
CA ILE A 26 14.25 -18.21 -5.14
C ILE A 26 15.40 -19.01 -4.58
N GLU A 27 15.24 -20.32 -4.54
CA GLU A 27 16.22 -21.27 -4.05
C GLU A 27 16.52 -22.33 -5.11
N ALA A 28 17.80 -22.56 -5.39
CA ALA A 28 18.22 -23.62 -6.29
C ALA A 28 18.25 -24.96 -5.55
N LEU A 29 17.67 -25.99 -6.16
CA LEU A 29 17.70 -27.36 -5.60
C LEU A 29 19.02 -28.10 -5.89
N LYS A 30 19.76 -27.64 -6.88
CA LYS A 30 21.03 -28.23 -7.29
C LYS A 30 22.12 -27.16 -7.39
N ASP A 31 23.35 -27.58 -7.15
CA ASP A 31 24.53 -26.74 -7.34
C ASP A 31 24.81 -26.48 -8.83
N ARG A 32 23.95 -25.68 -9.40
CA ARG A 32 23.98 -25.34 -10.82
C ARG A 32 23.57 -23.87 -10.98
N PRO A 33 24.56 -22.96 -10.92
CA PRO A 33 24.28 -21.54 -11.13
C PRO A 33 23.59 -21.29 -12.46
N ALA A 34 22.52 -20.53 -12.45
CA ALA A 34 21.81 -20.16 -13.65
C ALA A 34 21.20 -18.76 -13.54
N PHE A 35 20.98 -18.12 -14.69
CA PHE A 35 20.24 -16.88 -14.76
C PHE A 35 18.76 -17.20 -14.98
N LEU A 36 17.94 -16.71 -14.06
CA LEU A 36 16.49 -16.70 -14.19
C LEU A 36 16.04 -15.32 -14.70
N GLY A 37 15.01 -15.32 -15.53
CA GLY A 37 14.37 -14.08 -15.97
C GLY A 37 13.12 -13.79 -15.13
N ILE A 38 12.96 -12.53 -14.76
CA ILE A 38 11.68 -12.00 -14.30
C ILE A 38 11.11 -11.24 -15.49
N GLU A 39 9.99 -11.69 -15.99
CA GLU A 39 9.32 -11.14 -17.16
C GLU A 39 8.05 -10.42 -16.74
N THR A 40 7.69 -9.40 -17.49
CA THR A 40 6.50 -8.59 -17.22
C THR A 40 5.77 -8.26 -18.50
N ARG A 41 4.46 -8.02 -18.38
CA ARG A 41 3.62 -7.41 -19.40
C ARG A 41 2.62 -6.45 -18.76
N LEU A 42 2.25 -5.40 -19.47
CA LEU A 42 1.33 -4.37 -18.99
C LEU A 42 -0.15 -4.77 -19.13
N SER A 43 -0.44 -5.67 -20.07
CA SER A 43 -1.79 -6.16 -20.34
C SER A 43 -1.71 -7.61 -20.81
N PRO A 44 -2.77 -8.42 -20.62
CA PRO A 44 -2.85 -9.77 -21.17
C PRO A 44 -2.61 -9.87 -22.68
N ASP A 45 -2.89 -8.81 -23.42
CA ASP A 45 -2.70 -8.74 -24.88
C ASP A 45 -1.25 -8.45 -25.30
N ASN A 46 -0.40 -8.09 -24.36
CA ASN A 46 1.01 -7.79 -24.63
C ASN A 46 1.90 -9.03 -24.45
N ASP A 47 2.98 -9.06 -25.20
CA ASP A 47 4.03 -10.04 -25.01
C ASP A 47 4.80 -9.79 -23.69
N PHE A 48 5.28 -10.88 -23.08
CA PHE A 48 6.16 -10.77 -21.94
C PHE A 48 7.56 -10.32 -22.35
N VAL A 49 8.06 -9.30 -21.66
CA VAL A 49 9.42 -8.77 -21.82
C VAL A 49 10.24 -9.03 -20.57
N CYS A 50 11.52 -9.32 -20.73
CA CYS A 50 12.42 -9.55 -19.59
C CYS A 50 12.68 -8.22 -18.88
N MET A 51 12.20 -8.11 -17.64
CA MET A 51 12.42 -6.96 -16.77
C MET A 51 13.76 -7.03 -16.05
N LYS A 52 14.10 -8.23 -15.55
CA LYS A 52 15.29 -8.44 -14.72
C LYS A 52 15.82 -9.86 -14.91
N ARG A 53 17.16 -10.00 -14.90
CA ARG A 53 17.83 -11.31 -14.80
C ARG A 53 18.46 -11.45 -13.43
N VAL A 54 18.31 -12.62 -12.83
CA VAL A 54 18.81 -12.93 -11.50
C VAL A 54 19.63 -14.21 -11.56
N MET A 55 20.85 -14.15 -11.05
CA MET A 55 21.68 -15.34 -10.91
C MET A 55 21.32 -16.05 -9.61
N VAL A 56 21.05 -17.34 -9.68
CA VAL A 56 20.71 -18.18 -8.53
C VAL A 56 21.65 -19.37 -8.48
N SER A 57 22.15 -19.68 -7.29
CA SER A 57 22.94 -20.86 -6.99
C SER A 57 22.44 -21.49 -5.67
N ASN A 58 22.86 -22.71 -5.36
CA ASN A 58 22.47 -23.37 -4.10
C ASN A 58 23.14 -22.74 -2.87
N ALA A 59 24.18 -21.93 -3.06
CA ALA A 59 24.93 -21.35 -1.94
C ALA A 59 24.09 -20.35 -1.11
N HIS A 60 23.22 -19.58 -1.80
CA HIS A 60 22.40 -18.57 -1.16
C HIS A 60 21.07 -18.38 -1.88
N PRO A 61 19.94 -18.43 -1.17
CA PRO A 61 18.64 -18.04 -1.73
C PRO A 61 18.67 -16.58 -2.15
N VAL A 62 18.09 -16.27 -3.31
CA VAL A 62 17.99 -14.91 -3.83
C VAL A 62 16.61 -14.36 -3.53
N ILE A 63 16.57 -13.14 -3.01
CA ILE A 63 15.33 -12.41 -2.75
C ILE A 63 15.21 -11.30 -3.78
N VAL A 64 14.08 -11.27 -4.47
CA VAL A 64 13.73 -10.22 -5.42
C VAL A 64 12.43 -9.57 -5.00
N THR A 65 12.43 -8.26 -4.84
CA THR A 65 11.26 -7.46 -4.52
C THR A 65 10.76 -6.73 -5.76
N ILE A 66 9.46 -6.83 -6.01
CA ILE A 66 8.75 -6.07 -7.04
C ILE A 66 7.77 -5.17 -6.31
N ASP A 67 8.17 -3.94 -6.06
CA ASP A 67 7.44 -2.91 -5.30
C ASP A 67 6.86 -1.80 -6.19
N LYS A 68 7.35 -1.72 -7.43
CA LYS A 68 6.89 -0.74 -8.43
C LYS A 68 6.23 -1.48 -9.60
N TYR A 69 4.96 -1.25 -9.79
CA TYR A 69 4.15 -1.87 -10.84
C TYR A 69 2.97 -0.99 -11.21
N ALA A 70 2.49 -1.13 -12.46
CA ALA A 70 1.27 -0.51 -12.90
C ALA A 70 0.05 -1.36 -12.53
N GLU A 71 -1.13 -0.76 -12.48
CA GLU A 71 -2.38 -1.50 -12.31
C GLU A 71 -2.57 -2.48 -13.49
N GLY A 72 -2.92 -3.72 -13.17
CA GLY A 72 -3.09 -4.78 -14.17
C GLY A 72 -1.79 -5.37 -14.73
N GLN A 73 -0.63 -4.88 -14.31
CA GLN A 73 0.66 -5.44 -14.73
C GLN A 73 0.85 -6.86 -14.20
N GLU A 74 1.22 -7.75 -15.08
CA GLU A 74 1.49 -9.16 -14.76
C GLU A 74 2.98 -9.47 -14.83
N PHE A 75 3.38 -10.42 -14.00
CA PHE A 75 4.73 -10.92 -13.92
C PHE A 75 4.76 -12.44 -14.03
N ARG A 76 5.87 -12.99 -14.53
CA ARG A 76 6.19 -14.42 -14.49
C ARG A 76 7.68 -14.63 -14.34
N VAL A 77 8.08 -15.81 -13.93
CA VAL A 77 9.48 -16.21 -13.85
C VAL A 77 9.80 -17.15 -15.01
N SER A 78 10.89 -16.90 -15.71
CA SER A 78 11.42 -17.79 -16.73
C SER A 78 12.69 -18.48 -16.26
N LEU A 79 12.74 -19.79 -16.42
CA LEU A 79 13.77 -20.69 -15.90
C LEU A 79 14.45 -21.44 -17.04
N PRO A 80 15.77 -21.62 -17.01
CA PRO A 80 16.45 -22.55 -17.91
C PRO A 80 16.18 -24.03 -17.55
N TYR A 81 15.89 -24.30 -16.27
CA TYR A 81 15.62 -25.63 -15.70
C TYR A 81 14.51 -25.50 -14.64
N ILE A 82 13.88 -26.61 -14.26
CA ILE A 82 12.83 -26.64 -13.23
C ILE A 82 13.37 -26.97 -11.82
N ASP A 83 14.67 -26.97 -11.62
CA ASP A 83 15.34 -27.35 -10.36
C ASP A 83 15.39 -26.16 -9.37
N TYR A 84 14.26 -25.47 -9.18
CA TYR A 84 14.16 -24.32 -8.29
C TYR A 84 12.88 -24.35 -7.47
N ILE A 85 12.97 -23.88 -6.23
CA ILE A 85 11.81 -23.55 -5.40
C ILE A 85 11.63 -22.03 -5.47
N ILE A 86 10.44 -21.58 -5.84
CA ILE A 86 10.11 -20.18 -5.90
C ILE A 86 8.90 -19.93 -5.02
N GLU A 87 9.11 -19.16 -3.95
CA GLU A 87 8.05 -18.72 -3.06
C GLU A 87 7.72 -17.26 -3.34
N VAL A 88 6.45 -16.98 -3.58
CA VAL A 88 5.91 -15.64 -3.78
C VAL A 88 5.15 -15.23 -2.53
N SER A 89 5.57 -14.17 -1.90
CA SER A 89 4.86 -13.53 -0.79
C SER A 89 4.33 -12.18 -1.24
N GLN A 90 3.06 -11.90 -0.99
CA GLN A 90 2.52 -10.56 -1.20
C GLN A 90 3.22 -9.60 -0.23
N ILE A 91 3.72 -8.51 -0.76
CA ILE A 91 4.07 -7.37 0.05
C ILE A 91 2.73 -6.67 0.31
N ALA A 92 2.38 -6.47 1.59
CA ALA A 92 1.27 -5.58 1.91
C ALA A 92 1.51 -4.29 1.12
N SER A 93 0.62 -3.95 0.20
CA SER A 93 0.77 -2.76 -0.63
C SER A 93 0.98 -1.61 0.34
N MET A 94 2.14 -1.01 0.31
CA MET A 94 2.28 0.32 0.88
C MET A 94 1.19 1.11 0.17
N ALA A 95 0.23 1.58 0.97
CA ALA A 95 -0.93 2.30 0.46
C ALA A 95 -0.44 3.25 -0.62
N THR A 96 -1.03 3.19 -1.79
CA THR A 96 -0.59 4.03 -2.92
C THR A 96 -0.46 5.45 -2.39
N SER A 97 0.49 6.22 -2.89
CA SER A 97 0.67 7.62 -2.43
C SER A 97 -0.65 8.40 -2.43
N ALA A 98 -1.57 8.06 -3.35
CA ALA A 98 -2.92 8.59 -3.38
C ALA A 98 -3.78 8.17 -2.18
N ALA A 99 -3.69 6.91 -1.73
CA ALA A 99 -4.44 6.45 -0.56
C ALA A 99 -3.86 7.03 0.74
N VAL A 100 -2.54 7.18 0.83
CA VAL A 100 -1.88 7.88 1.94
C VAL A 100 -2.29 9.35 1.96
N GLN A 101 -2.31 10.01 0.79
CA GLN A 101 -2.74 11.39 0.69
C GLN A 101 -4.21 11.55 1.09
N ALA A 102 -5.10 10.68 0.63
CA ALA A 102 -6.51 10.70 1.00
C ALA A 102 -6.75 10.51 2.51
N VAL A 103 -5.95 9.66 3.17
CA VAL A 103 -5.99 9.51 4.64
C VAL A 103 -5.45 10.77 5.30
N SER A 104 -4.34 11.33 4.82
CA SER A 104 -3.75 12.56 5.33
C SER A 104 -4.73 13.73 5.23
N ASP A 105 -5.41 13.88 4.09
CA ASP A 105 -6.40 14.94 3.87
C ASP A 105 -7.60 14.78 4.82
N ARG A 106 -8.09 13.55 5.04
CA ARG A 106 -9.16 13.29 6.01
C ARG A 106 -8.74 13.55 7.46
N VAL A 107 -7.49 13.24 7.81
CA VAL A 107 -6.97 13.56 9.15
C VAL A 107 -6.90 15.07 9.32
N LYS A 108 -6.42 15.79 8.32
CA LYS A 108 -6.37 17.25 8.33
C LYS A 108 -7.75 17.87 8.47
N ASP A 109 -8.75 17.39 7.71
CA ASP A 109 -10.14 17.83 7.82
C ASP A 109 -10.71 17.59 9.23
N LEU A 110 -10.35 16.47 9.86
CA LEU A 110 -10.75 16.16 11.24
C LEU A 110 -10.03 17.05 12.26
N GLU A 111 -8.77 17.38 12.03
CA GLU A 111 -8.00 18.29 12.91
C GLU A 111 -8.50 19.73 12.77
N GLU A 112 -8.75 20.20 11.55
CA GLU A 112 -9.28 21.54 11.27
C GLU A 112 -10.74 21.69 11.74
N GLY A 113 -11.54 20.60 11.73
CA GLY A 113 -12.88 20.55 12.27
C GLY A 113 -12.96 20.43 13.78
N ASN A 114 -11.87 20.07 14.44
CA ASN A 114 -11.75 19.95 15.89
C ASN A 114 -10.89 21.05 16.52
N GLU A 115 -10.93 22.25 16.02
CA GLU A 115 -10.33 23.35 16.78
C GLU A 115 -10.97 23.37 18.18
N PRO A 116 -10.17 23.28 19.25
CA PRO A 116 -10.69 23.26 20.59
C PRO A 116 -11.51 24.54 20.81
N MET A 117 -12.77 24.36 21.18
CA MET A 117 -13.63 25.47 21.55
C MET A 117 -13.01 26.19 22.74
N VAL A 118 -12.66 27.44 22.55
CA VAL A 118 -12.12 28.28 23.62
C VAL A 118 -13.24 29.18 24.13
N LEU A 119 -13.55 29.04 25.41
CA LEU A 119 -14.44 29.95 26.12
C LEU A 119 -13.61 30.99 26.84
N SER A 120 -13.86 32.25 26.56
CA SER A 120 -13.24 33.38 27.24
C SER A 120 -14.30 34.36 27.73
N VAL A 121 -13.96 35.15 28.75
CA VAL A 121 -14.86 36.20 29.24
C VAL A 121 -14.39 37.51 28.66
N ASP A 122 -15.30 38.24 28.02
CA ASP A 122 -15.05 39.62 27.66
C ASP A 122 -14.95 40.47 28.92
N THR A 123 -13.75 40.95 29.22
CA THR A 123 -13.48 41.72 30.44
C THR A 123 -14.21 43.09 30.48
N ASN A 124 -14.67 43.58 29.34
CA ASN A 124 -15.38 44.85 29.27
C ASN A 124 -16.88 44.71 29.51
N THR A 125 -17.45 43.62 29.03
CA THR A 125 -18.90 43.39 29.10
C THR A 125 -19.31 42.30 30.11
N GLY A 126 -18.36 41.49 30.54
CA GLY A 126 -18.61 40.31 31.38
C GLY A 126 -19.26 39.15 30.64
N ASN A 127 -19.43 39.24 29.33
CA ASN A 127 -20.03 38.21 28.52
C ASN A 127 -19.07 37.06 28.21
N LEU A 128 -19.63 35.86 28.10
CA LEU A 128 -18.90 34.69 27.66
C LEU A 128 -18.74 34.75 26.11
N ILE A 129 -17.49 34.75 25.66
CA ILE A 129 -17.15 34.67 24.23
C ILE A 129 -16.71 33.24 23.89
N GLN A 130 -17.30 32.71 22.85
CA GLN A 130 -16.89 31.45 22.26
C GLN A 130 -16.09 31.74 20.98
N SER A 131 -14.90 31.15 20.89
CA SER A 131 -14.10 31.09 19.67
C SER A 131 -13.76 29.66 19.31
N GLY A 132 -13.62 29.39 18.01
CA GLY A 132 -13.42 28.05 17.45
C GLY A 132 -14.68 27.49 16.77
N VAL A 133 -14.51 26.38 16.04
CA VAL A 133 -15.62 25.71 15.34
C VAL A 133 -16.35 24.85 16.33
N SER A 134 -17.59 25.19 16.67
CA SER A 134 -18.45 24.36 17.51
C SER A 134 -19.63 23.84 16.71
N SER A 135 -20.03 22.61 17.01
CA SER A 135 -21.25 22.01 16.49
C SER A 135 -22.52 22.51 17.16
N GLY A 136 -22.47 23.65 17.88
CA GLY A 136 -23.61 24.22 18.57
C GLY A 136 -23.32 25.60 19.14
N LYS A 137 -24.33 26.20 19.75
CA LYS A 137 -24.25 27.51 20.38
C LYS A 137 -24.45 27.41 21.88
N PHE A 138 -23.61 28.12 22.62
CA PHE A 138 -23.85 28.33 24.04
C PHE A 138 -24.70 29.61 24.24
N GLY A 139 -25.62 29.49 25.17
CA GLY A 139 -26.42 30.60 25.63
C GLY A 139 -26.53 30.60 27.15
N VAL A 140 -27.07 31.64 27.71
CA VAL A 140 -27.46 31.71 29.15
C VAL A 140 -28.95 31.73 29.22
N ASP A 141 -29.50 30.81 30.00
CA ASP A 141 -30.89 30.90 30.41
C ASP A 141 -31.01 31.98 31.50
N TYR A 142 -31.61 33.11 31.16
CA TYR A 142 -31.71 34.25 32.07
C TYR A 142 -32.67 34.01 33.25
N ASP A 143 -33.57 33.02 33.14
CA ASP A 143 -34.52 32.76 34.24
C ASP A 143 -33.88 31.84 35.30
N SER A 144 -33.04 30.90 34.87
CA SER A 144 -32.35 29.97 35.76
C SER A 144 -30.91 30.31 36.08
N GLY A 145 -30.28 31.18 35.25
CA GLY A 145 -28.85 31.52 35.33
C GLY A 145 -27.92 30.44 34.86
N TYR A 146 -28.42 29.34 34.26
CA TYR A 146 -27.62 28.25 33.77
C TYR A 146 -27.09 28.48 32.35
N LEU A 147 -25.91 27.91 32.10
CA LEU A 147 -25.38 27.84 30.74
C LEU A 147 -26.11 26.77 29.94
N THR A 148 -26.65 27.13 28.79
CA THR A 148 -27.32 26.23 27.86
C THR A 148 -26.48 25.96 26.64
N PHE A 149 -26.57 24.78 26.07
CA PHE A 149 -25.93 24.40 24.82
C PHE A 149 -27.02 23.95 23.84
N THR A 150 -27.03 24.55 22.65
CA THR A 150 -27.92 24.18 21.56
C THR A 150 -27.08 23.63 20.43
N PRO A 151 -27.14 22.32 20.15
CA PRO A 151 -26.44 21.73 19.00
C PRO A 151 -27.03 22.27 17.69
N ASN A 152 -26.19 22.40 16.66
CA ASN A 152 -26.61 22.76 15.30
C ASN A 152 -27.28 21.58 14.60
#